data_4c8588b139cf2619629fa54ed9798c3e
#
_entry.id   4c8588b139cf2619629fa54ed9798c3e
#
_cell.length_a   1.000
_cell.length_b   1.000
_cell.length_c   1.000
_cell.angle_alpha   90.00
_cell.angle_beta   90.00
_cell.angle_gamma   90.00
#
_symmetry.space_group_name_H-M   'P 1'
#
loop_
_entity.id
_entity.type
_entity.pdbx_description
1 polymer ?
#
loop_
_entity_poly.entity_id
_entity_poly.type
_entity_poly.pdbx_seq_one_letter_code
_entity_poly.pdbx_strand_id
1 'polypeptide(L)'
;MRVWQRIVILLVAVLICAGCSTIPSVSYNPWKVVPLPTKANLQDVAFTGNPQHGWIVGSDTTLLETKDGGENWQAIALNLEDARSRFSSVSFSGSEGWIVGQPSVLLHTEDEGKSWTRIALSSQLPGSPSTIVALGPQSAEMTTDVGAIYQTADGGKTWKALVQEAFGVVRNINRSPDGQYVAVSSKGNFYSIWQPGQDAWTPYNRNSSRRLQNMGFGKDGRLWMLERGGQIQFSDPQNRDEWGEPFSPDRKASWGLLDLVYRTNDEIWLAGGGGNLLCSFDGGKTWQKDREVEDVPANFYKIVFMTPEKGFIIGATGTLLKYQGSAQPA
;
A
#
# COMPACT_ATOMS: atom_id res chain seq x y z
N MET A 1 19.45 -36.03 -47.03
CA MET A 1 19.44 -36.05 -45.55
C MET A 1 19.93 -34.74 -44.91
N ARG A 2 21.01 -34.12 -45.33
CA ARG A 2 21.56 -32.91 -44.68
C ARG A 2 20.69 -31.62 -44.79
N VAL A 3 19.92 -31.46 -45.85
CA VAL A 3 19.06 -30.27 -46.04
C VAL A 3 17.82 -30.31 -45.13
N TRP A 4 17.20 -31.46 -45.02
CA TRP A 4 16.04 -31.68 -44.15
C TRP A 4 16.39 -31.48 -42.66
N GLN A 5 17.55 -31.95 -42.21
CA GLN A 5 18.02 -31.71 -40.85
C GLN A 5 18.25 -30.22 -40.56
N ARG A 6 18.76 -29.46 -41.52
CA ARG A 6 18.94 -28.00 -41.37
C ARG A 6 17.60 -27.26 -41.31
N ILE A 7 16.61 -27.70 -42.08
CA ILE A 7 15.24 -27.10 -42.04
C ILE A 7 14.53 -27.43 -40.71
N VAL A 8 14.68 -28.64 -40.20
CA VAL A 8 14.10 -29.03 -38.89
C VAL A 8 14.79 -28.27 -37.75
N ILE A 9 16.12 -28.08 -37.79
CA ILE A 9 16.85 -27.29 -36.79
C ILE A 9 16.45 -25.80 -36.84
N LEU A 10 16.24 -25.26 -38.05
CA LEU A 10 15.75 -23.89 -38.22
C LEU A 10 14.31 -23.73 -37.72
N LEU A 11 13.43 -24.66 -37.96
CA LEU A 11 12.06 -24.67 -37.46
C LEU A 11 11.98 -24.80 -35.93
N VAL A 12 12.85 -25.66 -35.34
CA VAL A 12 12.96 -25.79 -33.89
C VAL A 12 13.56 -24.52 -33.27
N ALA A 13 14.56 -23.92 -33.91
CA ALA A 13 15.12 -22.64 -33.44
C ALA A 13 14.10 -21.46 -33.51
N VAL A 14 13.27 -21.43 -34.56
CA VAL A 14 12.18 -20.43 -34.68
C VAL A 14 11.09 -20.66 -33.63
N LEU A 15 10.75 -21.91 -33.30
CA LEU A 15 9.83 -22.26 -32.23
C LEU A 15 10.40 -21.94 -30.83
N ILE A 16 11.73 -22.05 -30.64
CA ILE A 16 12.37 -21.66 -29.38
C ILE A 16 12.47 -20.13 -29.25
N CYS A 17 12.61 -19.37 -30.34
CA CYS A 17 12.61 -17.90 -30.35
C CYS A 17 11.21 -17.30 -30.18
N ALA A 18 10.13 -18.03 -30.47
CA ALA A 18 8.75 -17.60 -30.21
C ALA A 18 8.35 -17.66 -28.72
N GLY A 19 9.24 -18.19 -27.87
CA GLY A 19 9.06 -18.28 -26.41
C GLY A 19 9.41 -17.03 -25.62
N CYS A 20 9.42 -15.82 -26.22
CA CYS A 20 9.30 -14.57 -25.45
C CYS A 20 7.84 -14.48 -24.94
N SER A 21 7.53 -15.21 -23.88
CA SER A 21 6.24 -15.06 -23.20
C SER A 21 6.17 -13.64 -22.62
N THR A 22 5.59 -12.75 -23.40
CA THR A 22 5.14 -11.47 -22.87
C THR A 22 3.99 -11.78 -21.92
N ILE A 23 4.04 -11.19 -20.71
CA ILE A 23 2.92 -11.25 -19.79
C ILE A 23 1.64 -10.82 -20.53
N PRO A 24 0.51 -11.58 -20.43
CA PRO A 24 -0.73 -11.20 -21.09
C PRO A 24 -1.23 -9.84 -20.59
N SER A 25 -1.94 -9.12 -21.45
CA SER A 25 -2.62 -7.89 -21.05
C SER A 25 -3.98 -8.22 -20.43
N VAL A 26 -4.43 -7.36 -19.50
CA VAL A 26 -5.82 -7.40 -19.03
C VAL A 26 -6.75 -7.13 -20.23
N SER A 27 -7.91 -7.76 -20.25
CA SER A 27 -8.92 -7.57 -21.30
C SER A 27 -9.68 -6.25 -21.15
N TYR A 28 -9.64 -5.64 -19.99
CA TYR A 28 -10.34 -4.42 -19.63
C TYR A 28 -9.58 -3.67 -18.54
N ASN A 29 -9.33 -2.38 -18.74
CA ASN A 29 -8.76 -1.50 -17.71
C ASN A 29 -9.86 -0.92 -16.84
N PRO A 30 -9.93 -1.28 -15.54
CA PRO A 30 -10.90 -0.72 -14.61
C PRO A 30 -10.45 0.61 -13.96
N TRP A 31 -9.29 1.15 -14.32
CA TRP A 31 -8.71 2.30 -13.68
C TRP A 31 -8.81 3.55 -14.53
N LYS A 32 -9.32 4.63 -13.95
CA LYS A 32 -9.43 5.95 -14.56
C LYS A 32 -8.48 6.92 -13.88
N VAL A 33 -7.65 7.60 -14.63
CA VAL A 33 -6.83 8.71 -14.11
C VAL A 33 -7.73 9.88 -13.73
N VAL A 34 -7.60 10.36 -12.50
CA VAL A 34 -8.30 11.52 -11.96
C VAL A 34 -7.33 12.69 -11.85
N PRO A 35 -7.58 13.81 -12.52
CA PRO A 35 -6.71 14.99 -12.42
C PRO A 35 -6.82 15.62 -11.02
N LEU A 36 -5.67 15.98 -10.45
CA LEU A 36 -5.59 16.61 -9.14
C LEU A 36 -4.97 18.00 -9.21
N PRO A 37 -5.34 18.92 -8.31
CA PRO A 37 -4.79 20.28 -8.23
C PRO A 37 -3.43 20.31 -7.51
N THR A 38 -2.61 19.26 -7.62
CA THR A 38 -1.30 19.16 -6.98
C THR A 38 -0.34 18.29 -7.79
N LYS A 39 0.96 18.51 -7.58
CA LYS A 39 2.05 17.63 -8.04
C LYS A 39 2.79 16.97 -6.88
N ALA A 40 2.27 17.05 -5.67
CA ALA A 40 2.85 16.41 -4.50
C ALA A 40 2.82 14.87 -4.61
N ASN A 41 3.70 14.20 -3.90
CA ASN A 41 3.63 12.74 -3.75
C ASN A 41 2.50 12.40 -2.78
N LEU A 42 1.52 11.65 -3.26
CA LEU A 42 0.40 11.21 -2.46
C LEU A 42 0.82 10.03 -1.57
N GLN A 43 0.35 10.02 -0.32
CA GLN A 43 0.77 9.04 0.68
C GLN A 43 -0.38 8.16 1.17
N ASP A 44 -1.56 8.73 1.36
CA ASP A 44 -2.71 7.97 1.85
C ASP A 44 -4.04 8.59 1.41
N VAL A 45 -5.10 7.76 1.42
CA VAL A 45 -6.47 8.14 1.09
C VAL A 45 -7.44 7.44 2.02
N ALA A 46 -8.40 8.18 2.57
CA ALA A 46 -9.45 7.63 3.41
C ALA A 46 -10.79 8.34 3.17
N PHE A 47 -11.89 7.65 3.45
CA PHE A 47 -13.24 8.19 3.38
C PHE A 47 -13.86 8.21 4.77
N THR A 48 -14.73 9.18 5.01
CA THR A 48 -15.52 9.29 6.24
C THR A 48 -16.62 8.21 6.27
N GLY A 49 -17.50 8.25 7.26
CA GLY A 49 -18.70 7.40 7.24
C GLY A 49 -19.61 7.64 6.02
N ASN A 50 -19.47 8.81 5.38
CA ASN A 50 -20.09 9.12 4.11
C ASN A 50 -19.17 8.67 2.94
N PRO A 51 -19.57 7.70 2.11
CA PRO A 51 -18.74 7.21 1.01
C PRO A 51 -18.52 8.26 -0.12
N GLN A 52 -19.21 9.39 -0.10
CA GLN A 52 -18.97 10.50 -1.03
C GLN A 52 -17.90 11.46 -0.51
N HIS A 53 -17.62 11.47 0.80
CA HIS A 53 -16.71 12.41 1.43
C HIS A 53 -15.40 11.74 1.82
N GLY A 54 -14.28 12.21 1.29
CA GLY A 54 -12.98 11.61 1.50
C GLY A 54 -11.82 12.59 1.42
N TRP A 55 -10.66 12.11 1.84
CA TRP A 55 -9.44 12.87 2.03
C TRP A 55 -8.23 12.17 1.46
N ILE A 56 -7.36 12.92 0.80
CA ILE A 56 -6.02 12.48 0.39
C ILE A 56 -5.00 13.33 1.12
N VAL A 57 -3.94 12.68 1.59
CA VAL A 57 -2.78 13.32 2.22
C VAL A 57 -1.50 13.03 1.46
N GLY A 58 -0.51 13.93 1.57
CA GLY A 58 0.74 13.78 0.84
C GLY A 58 1.89 14.66 1.33
N SER A 59 2.95 14.71 0.52
CA SER A 59 4.08 15.62 0.77
C SER A 59 3.63 17.09 0.74
N ASP A 60 4.51 17.98 1.21
CA ASP A 60 4.31 19.43 1.17
C ASP A 60 2.98 19.87 1.82
N THR A 61 2.62 19.26 2.94
CA THR A 61 1.35 19.47 3.65
C THR A 61 0.10 19.31 2.78
N THR A 62 0.19 18.51 1.72
CA THR A 62 -0.94 18.29 0.82
C THR A 62 -2.10 17.64 1.56
N LEU A 63 -3.24 18.32 1.52
CA LEU A 63 -4.53 17.84 1.97
C LEU A 63 -5.56 18.13 0.89
N LEU A 64 -6.19 17.08 0.34
CA LEU A 64 -7.24 17.21 -0.66
C LEU A 64 -8.55 16.63 -0.12
N GLU A 65 -9.66 17.29 -0.46
CA GLU A 65 -11.02 16.87 -0.10
C GLU A 65 -11.82 16.51 -1.34
N THR A 66 -12.59 15.45 -1.27
CA THR A 66 -13.64 15.12 -2.22
C THR A 66 -15.00 15.05 -1.53
N LYS A 67 -16.06 15.46 -2.24
CA LYS A 67 -17.46 15.36 -1.80
C LYS A 67 -18.35 14.58 -2.77
N ASP A 68 -17.74 13.95 -3.77
CA ASP A 68 -18.42 13.21 -4.84
C ASP A 68 -17.84 11.79 -5.07
N GLY A 69 -17.29 11.22 -3.98
CA GLY A 69 -16.76 9.85 -4.01
C GLY A 69 -15.45 9.70 -4.77
N GLY A 70 -14.70 10.81 -4.93
CA GLY A 70 -13.37 10.82 -5.54
C GLY A 70 -13.38 11.09 -7.04
N GLU A 71 -14.45 11.65 -7.61
CA GLU A 71 -14.46 12.14 -8.99
C GLU A 71 -13.72 13.47 -9.12
N ASN A 72 -13.92 14.37 -8.15
CA ASN A 72 -13.25 15.66 -8.09
C ASN A 72 -12.62 15.88 -6.72
N TRP A 73 -11.48 16.56 -6.71
CA TRP A 73 -10.72 16.87 -5.50
C TRP A 73 -10.33 18.33 -5.46
N GLN A 74 -10.41 18.94 -4.28
CA GLN A 74 -9.99 20.30 -4.03
C GLN A 74 -8.93 20.38 -2.93
N ALA A 75 -7.98 21.28 -3.08
CA ALA A 75 -6.95 21.48 -2.07
C ALA A 75 -7.51 22.26 -0.87
N ILE A 76 -7.20 21.79 0.33
CA ILE A 76 -7.55 22.44 1.60
C ILE A 76 -6.27 22.91 2.25
N ALA A 77 -6.21 24.20 2.56
CA ALA A 77 -5.09 24.79 3.28
C ALA A 77 -5.30 24.62 4.80
N LEU A 78 -4.30 24.07 5.48
CA LEU A 78 -4.21 24.07 6.93
C LEU A 78 -3.15 25.07 7.37
N ASN A 79 -3.49 25.92 8.35
CA ASN A 79 -2.54 26.84 8.97
C ASN A 79 -1.69 26.06 9.99
N LEU A 80 -0.68 25.36 9.51
CA LEU A 80 0.31 24.69 10.34
C LEU A 80 1.52 25.64 10.51
N GLU A 81 2.02 25.76 11.71
CA GLU A 81 3.19 26.60 12.03
C GLU A 81 4.48 26.11 11.32
N ASP A 82 4.54 24.83 10.94
CA ASP A 82 5.70 24.23 10.26
C ASP A 82 5.37 23.90 8.79
N ALA A 83 5.83 24.76 7.89
CA ALA A 83 5.67 24.60 6.43
C ALA A 83 6.43 23.42 5.82
N ARG A 84 7.28 22.71 6.57
CA ARG A 84 8.03 21.53 6.12
C ARG A 84 7.40 20.22 6.53
N SER A 85 6.23 20.26 7.12
CA SER A 85 5.50 19.05 7.48
C SER A 85 5.07 18.28 6.24
N ARG A 86 5.05 16.96 6.33
CA ARG A 86 4.44 16.06 5.34
C ARG A 86 3.47 15.14 6.04
N PHE A 87 2.32 14.93 5.45
CA PHE A 87 1.36 13.97 5.95
C PHE A 87 1.69 12.57 5.42
N SER A 88 1.63 11.58 6.29
CA SER A 88 2.00 10.19 5.98
C SER A 88 0.79 9.28 5.90
N SER A 89 -0.21 9.50 6.74
CA SER A 89 -1.40 8.63 6.80
C SER A 89 -2.62 9.41 7.26
N VAL A 90 -3.80 8.99 6.77
CA VAL A 90 -5.12 9.49 7.14
C VAL A 90 -6.06 8.32 7.36
N SER A 91 -6.90 8.39 8.40
CA SER A 91 -7.87 7.34 8.70
C SER A 91 -9.13 7.93 9.31
N PHE A 92 -10.29 7.38 8.96
CA PHE A 92 -11.59 7.78 9.48
C PHE A 92 -12.35 6.58 10.05
N SER A 93 -13.12 6.84 11.09
CA SER A 93 -14.19 5.97 11.59
C SER A 93 -15.44 6.83 11.82
N GLY A 94 -16.42 6.72 10.91
CA GLY A 94 -17.56 7.61 10.90
C GLY A 94 -17.16 9.06 10.60
N SER A 95 -17.52 10.00 11.47
CA SER A 95 -17.17 11.41 11.39
C SER A 95 -15.81 11.75 11.98
N GLU A 96 -15.25 10.83 12.77
CA GLU A 96 -13.97 11.04 13.43
C GLU A 96 -12.80 10.63 12.55
N GLY A 97 -11.81 11.48 12.46
CA GLY A 97 -10.66 11.28 11.58
C GLY A 97 -9.35 11.76 12.18
N TRP A 98 -8.29 11.14 11.69
CA TRP A 98 -6.93 11.37 12.15
C TRP A 98 -5.97 11.52 10.98
N ILE A 99 -5.02 12.44 11.11
CA ILE A 99 -3.89 12.58 10.19
C ILE A 99 -2.61 12.56 11.01
N VAL A 100 -1.65 11.75 10.56
CA VAL A 100 -0.29 11.79 11.12
C VAL A 100 0.72 12.16 10.05
N GLY A 101 1.88 12.65 10.51
CA GLY A 101 2.94 13.05 9.60
C GLY A 101 4.23 13.43 10.32
N GLN A 102 5.21 13.79 9.51
CA GLN A 102 6.55 14.12 9.95
C GLN A 102 6.79 15.62 9.93
N PRO A 103 7.64 16.14 10.85
CA PRO A 103 8.41 15.38 11.86
C PRO A 103 7.57 14.95 13.08
N SER A 104 6.51 15.69 13.43
CA SER A 104 5.69 15.44 14.62
C SER A 104 4.30 16.04 14.40
N VAL A 105 3.55 15.48 13.47
CA VAL A 105 2.19 15.93 13.15
C VAL A 105 1.19 14.90 13.62
N LEU A 106 0.21 15.36 14.39
CA LEU A 106 -1.00 14.63 14.72
C LEU A 106 -2.16 15.62 14.68
N LEU A 107 -3.11 15.37 13.77
CA LEU A 107 -4.34 16.16 13.65
C LEU A 107 -5.52 15.23 13.91
N HIS A 108 -6.55 15.78 14.54
CA HIS A 108 -7.79 15.11 14.88
C HIS A 108 -8.99 15.93 14.45
N THR A 109 -10.02 15.29 13.97
CA THR A 109 -11.33 15.87 13.65
C THR A 109 -12.45 14.98 14.20
N GLU A 110 -13.56 15.60 14.61
CA GLU A 110 -14.80 14.92 15.01
C GLU A 110 -15.96 15.22 14.05
N ASP A 111 -15.71 16.05 13.02
CA ASP A 111 -16.73 16.65 12.14
C ASP A 111 -16.48 16.35 10.64
N GLU A 112 -15.92 15.18 10.32
CA GLU A 112 -15.58 14.73 8.97
C GLU A 112 -14.47 15.56 8.29
N GLY A 113 -13.66 16.30 9.08
CA GLY A 113 -12.58 17.13 8.57
C GLY A 113 -12.98 18.57 8.24
N LYS A 114 -14.18 19.03 8.63
CA LYS A 114 -14.56 20.45 8.53
C LYS A 114 -13.67 21.32 9.39
N SER A 115 -13.24 20.78 10.53
CA SER A 115 -12.22 21.39 11.39
C SER A 115 -11.18 20.34 11.81
N TRP A 116 -9.91 20.77 11.90
CA TRP A 116 -8.80 19.94 12.33
C TRP A 116 -8.11 20.58 13.54
N THR A 117 -7.98 19.82 14.60
CA THR A 117 -7.26 20.22 15.81
C THR A 117 -5.90 19.55 15.85
N ARG A 118 -4.84 20.31 16.08
CA ARG A 118 -3.50 19.76 16.29
C ARG A 118 -3.38 19.24 17.72
N ILE A 119 -2.94 17.99 17.86
CA ILE A 119 -2.62 17.38 19.15
C ILE A 119 -1.10 17.40 19.31
N ALA A 120 -0.63 17.90 20.44
CA ALA A 120 0.79 17.88 20.76
C ALA A 120 1.25 16.46 21.09
N LEU A 121 2.28 16.00 20.41
CA LEU A 121 2.94 14.72 20.71
C LEU A 121 4.08 14.96 21.71
N SER A 122 4.31 13.93 22.55
CA SER A 122 5.44 13.96 23.48
C SER A 122 6.77 14.09 22.74
N SER A 123 7.67 14.90 23.26
CA SER A 123 9.05 14.98 22.76
C SER A 123 9.85 13.68 23.00
N GLN A 124 9.32 12.78 23.84
CA GLN A 124 9.90 11.46 24.11
C GLN A 124 9.34 10.36 23.20
N LEU A 125 8.44 10.71 22.23
CA LEU A 125 7.92 9.74 21.28
C LEU A 125 9.09 9.13 20.48
N PRO A 126 9.28 7.81 20.48
CA PRO A 126 10.33 7.16 19.68
C PRO A 126 10.00 7.29 18.18
N GLY A 127 10.85 7.96 17.42
CA GLY A 127 10.66 8.19 15.98
C GLY A 127 9.56 9.20 15.66
N SER A 128 9.17 9.24 14.39
CA SER A 128 8.11 10.10 13.87
C SER A 128 6.84 9.31 13.58
N PRO A 129 5.63 9.90 13.74
CA PRO A 129 4.39 9.25 13.36
C PRO A 129 4.41 8.81 11.89
N SER A 130 4.02 7.56 11.63
CA SER A 130 4.08 6.93 10.32
C SER A 130 2.70 6.54 9.80
N THR A 131 1.96 5.73 10.56
CA THR A 131 0.59 5.33 10.21
C THR A 131 -0.38 5.62 11.35
N ILE A 132 -1.64 5.84 11.01
CA ILE A 132 -2.75 6.01 11.95
C ILE A 132 -3.95 5.17 11.49
N VAL A 133 -4.66 4.57 12.43
CA VAL A 133 -5.89 3.83 12.19
C VAL A 133 -6.94 4.28 13.19
N ALA A 134 -8.02 4.88 12.71
CA ALA A 134 -9.19 5.19 13.51
C ALA A 134 -9.93 3.89 13.86
N LEU A 135 -10.15 3.64 15.15
CA LEU A 135 -10.78 2.42 15.65
C LEU A 135 -12.24 2.61 16.07
N GLY A 136 -12.69 3.85 16.18
CA GLY A 136 -14.00 4.23 16.65
C GLY A 136 -13.96 5.60 17.31
N PRO A 137 -15.04 6.01 17.98
CA PRO A 137 -15.10 7.29 18.67
C PRO A 137 -13.95 7.46 19.69
N GLN A 138 -13.22 8.54 19.57
CA GLN A 138 -12.07 8.90 20.41
C GLN A 138 -10.94 7.86 20.49
N SER A 139 -10.94 6.89 19.55
CA SER A 139 -10.02 5.75 19.61
C SER A 139 -9.22 5.60 18.31
N ALA A 140 -7.91 5.50 18.46
CA ALA A 140 -6.99 5.31 17.33
C ALA A 140 -5.74 4.52 17.74
N GLU A 141 -5.14 3.83 16.78
CA GLU A 141 -3.79 3.27 16.87
C GLU A 141 -2.84 4.06 15.98
N MET A 142 -1.67 4.39 16.49
CA MET A 142 -0.62 5.09 15.77
C MET A 142 0.68 4.28 15.82
N THR A 143 1.37 4.18 14.69
CA THR A 143 2.74 3.63 14.66
C THR A 143 3.73 4.72 14.33
N THR A 144 5.01 4.48 14.69
CA THR A 144 6.11 5.35 14.32
C THR A 144 7.04 4.68 13.30
N ASP A 145 7.90 5.46 12.67
CA ASP A 145 8.91 5.00 11.71
C ASP A 145 10.05 4.15 12.33
N VAL A 146 9.99 3.93 13.65
CA VAL A 146 10.84 2.97 14.37
C VAL A 146 10.05 1.77 14.92
N GLY A 147 8.77 1.63 14.52
CA GLY A 147 7.94 0.48 14.88
C GLY A 147 7.42 0.51 16.32
N ALA A 148 7.35 1.66 16.98
CA ALA A 148 6.58 1.80 18.19
C ALA A 148 5.08 1.82 17.85
N ILE A 149 4.24 1.21 18.69
CA ILE A 149 2.78 1.14 18.51
C ILE A 149 2.13 1.78 19.73
N TYR A 150 1.23 2.72 19.50
CA TYR A 150 0.48 3.43 20.53
C TYR A 150 -1.01 3.37 20.26
N GLN A 151 -1.80 3.39 21.32
CA GLN A 151 -3.26 3.45 21.25
C GLN A 151 -3.79 4.56 22.15
N THR A 152 -4.78 5.29 21.67
CA THR A 152 -5.62 6.21 22.46
C THR A 152 -7.07 5.71 22.52
N ALA A 153 -7.77 6.07 23.58
CA ALA A 153 -9.21 5.86 23.77
C ALA A 153 -9.90 7.11 24.34
N ASP A 154 -9.24 8.27 24.28
CA ASP A 154 -9.72 9.53 24.86
C ASP A 154 -9.51 10.75 23.92
N GLY A 155 -9.55 10.51 22.61
CA GLY A 155 -9.39 11.55 21.60
C GLY A 155 -7.96 12.05 21.51
N GLY A 156 -6.97 11.24 21.84
CA GLY A 156 -5.54 11.59 21.74
C GLY A 156 -5.00 12.38 22.92
N LYS A 157 -5.76 12.53 24.01
CA LYS A 157 -5.28 13.18 25.23
C LYS A 157 -4.20 12.37 25.92
N THR A 158 -4.36 11.04 25.92
CA THR A 158 -3.34 10.10 26.39
C THR A 158 -3.10 9.00 25.38
N TRP A 159 -1.86 8.48 25.35
CA TRP A 159 -1.44 7.41 24.46
C TRP A 159 -0.74 6.31 25.27
N LYS A 160 -1.24 5.10 25.15
CA LYS A 160 -0.66 3.91 25.78
C LYS A 160 0.22 3.20 24.76
N ALA A 161 1.48 2.92 25.12
CA ALA A 161 2.34 2.06 24.32
C ALA A 161 1.84 0.62 24.37
N LEU A 162 1.75 -0.04 23.22
CA LEU A 162 1.37 -1.45 23.10
C LEU A 162 2.59 -2.36 22.98
N VAL A 163 3.77 -1.84 22.71
CA VAL A 163 5.05 -2.55 22.68
C VAL A 163 6.01 -1.91 23.66
N GLN A 164 6.81 -2.73 24.35
CA GLN A 164 7.80 -2.24 25.33
C GLN A 164 9.00 -1.61 24.64
N GLU A 165 9.42 -2.20 23.51
CA GLU A 165 10.57 -1.72 22.73
C GLU A 165 10.16 -1.52 21.26
N ALA A 166 10.68 -0.44 20.68
CA ALA A 166 10.53 -0.19 19.25
C ALA A 166 11.33 -1.21 18.43
N PHE A 167 10.79 -1.59 17.27
CA PHE A 167 11.39 -2.53 16.34
C PHE A 167 12.77 -2.07 15.80
N GLY A 168 12.99 -0.77 15.72
CA GLY A 168 14.05 -0.11 14.99
C GLY A 168 13.52 0.48 13.68
N VAL A 169 14.38 1.17 12.92
CA VAL A 169 13.91 1.87 11.72
C VAL A 169 13.24 0.93 10.73
N VAL A 170 11.97 1.20 10.44
CA VAL A 170 11.15 0.42 9.50
C VAL A 170 11.21 1.00 8.09
N ARG A 171 11.14 0.12 7.10
CA ARG A 171 10.93 0.47 5.70
C ARG A 171 9.45 0.62 5.39
N ASN A 172 8.68 -0.34 5.88
CA ASN A 172 7.24 -0.43 5.69
C ASN A 172 6.61 -1.11 6.90
N ILE A 173 5.38 -0.72 7.22
CA ILE A 173 4.56 -1.31 8.27
C ILE A 173 3.12 -1.40 7.76
N ASN A 174 2.52 -2.58 7.86
CA ASN A 174 1.15 -2.84 7.45
C ASN A 174 0.36 -3.48 8.58
N ARG A 175 -0.92 -3.12 8.67
CA ARG A 175 -1.87 -3.63 9.66
C ARG A 175 -2.92 -4.50 8.98
N SER A 176 -3.21 -5.66 9.59
CA SER A 176 -4.35 -6.49 9.22
C SER A 176 -5.65 -5.97 9.81
N PRO A 177 -6.82 -6.37 9.27
CA PRO A 177 -8.13 -5.98 9.83
C PRO A 177 -8.32 -6.39 11.30
N ASP A 178 -7.72 -7.50 11.73
CA ASP A 178 -7.77 -8.02 13.09
C ASP A 178 -6.72 -7.42 14.05
N GLY A 179 -5.99 -6.39 13.58
CA GLY A 179 -5.08 -5.59 14.41
C GLY A 179 -3.65 -6.10 14.50
N GLN A 180 -3.27 -7.14 13.76
CA GLN A 180 -1.88 -7.56 13.67
C GLN A 180 -1.06 -6.57 12.82
N TYR A 181 0.22 -6.45 13.12
CA TYR A 181 1.14 -5.66 12.31
C TYR A 181 2.27 -6.53 11.75
N VAL A 182 2.68 -6.26 10.52
CA VAL A 182 3.93 -6.73 9.94
C VAL A 182 4.80 -5.54 9.60
N ALA A 183 6.07 -5.56 10.05
CA ALA A 183 7.05 -4.52 9.81
C ALA A 183 8.27 -5.08 9.10
N VAL A 184 8.71 -4.38 8.05
CA VAL A 184 9.92 -4.70 7.30
C VAL A 184 11.04 -3.78 7.77
N SER A 185 12.21 -4.32 8.12
CA SER A 185 13.37 -3.53 8.52
C SER A 185 13.83 -2.58 7.41
N SER A 186 14.40 -1.44 7.76
CA SER A 186 14.90 -0.45 6.79
C SER A 186 15.92 -1.04 5.80
N LYS A 187 16.70 -2.03 6.24
CA LYS A 187 17.66 -2.77 5.41
C LYS A 187 16.98 -3.84 4.54
N GLY A 188 15.74 -4.25 4.88
CA GLY A 188 14.99 -5.28 4.16
C GLY A 188 15.55 -6.70 4.32
N ASN A 189 16.31 -6.96 5.37
CA ASN A 189 16.94 -8.27 5.62
C ASN A 189 16.13 -9.17 6.56
N PHE A 190 15.21 -8.60 7.34
CA PHE A 190 14.28 -9.31 8.20
C PHE A 190 12.96 -8.56 8.30
N TYR A 191 11.95 -9.20 8.83
CA TYR A 191 10.66 -8.61 9.18
C TYR A 191 10.27 -9.05 10.59
N SER A 192 9.29 -8.38 11.16
CA SER A 192 8.69 -8.79 12.44
C SER A 192 7.18 -8.71 12.38
N ILE A 193 6.54 -9.54 13.18
CA ILE A 193 5.08 -9.55 13.36
C ILE A 193 4.79 -9.19 14.81
N TRP A 194 3.79 -8.36 15.00
CA TRP A 194 3.19 -8.08 16.30
C TRP A 194 1.71 -8.45 16.28
N GLN A 195 1.24 -9.05 17.35
CA GLN A 195 -0.17 -9.42 17.53
C GLN A 195 -0.73 -8.70 18.75
N PRO A 196 -2.03 -8.32 18.73
CA PRO A 196 -2.68 -7.72 19.90
C PRO A 196 -2.47 -8.55 21.17
N GLY A 197 -2.04 -7.86 22.22
CA GLY A 197 -1.74 -8.49 23.52
C GLY A 197 -0.31 -8.97 23.70
N GLN A 198 0.54 -8.91 22.68
CA GLN A 198 1.98 -9.15 22.82
C GLN A 198 2.69 -7.89 23.30
N ASP A 199 3.68 -8.05 24.17
CA ASP A 199 4.51 -6.95 24.68
C ASP A 199 5.66 -6.56 23.74
N ALA A 200 6.00 -7.42 22.77
CA ALA A 200 7.13 -7.24 21.88
C ALA A 200 6.85 -7.75 20.47
N TRP A 201 7.61 -7.25 19.51
CA TRP A 201 7.67 -7.76 18.15
C TRP A 201 8.35 -9.13 18.10
N THR A 202 7.80 -10.05 17.32
CA THR A 202 8.42 -11.35 17.02
C THR A 202 9.22 -11.24 15.73
N PRO A 203 10.57 -11.31 15.77
CA PRO A 203 11.41 -11.16 14.59
C PRO A 203 11.52 -12.46 13.80
N TYR A 204 11.56 -12.34 12.47
CA TYR A 204 11.74 -13.41 11.50
C TYR A 204 12.94 -13.11 10.60
N ASN A 205 14.01 -13.90 10.78
CA ASN A 205 15.20 -13.82 9.94
C ASN A 205 14.97 -14.54 8.61
N ARG A 206 15.57 -14.00 7.56
CA ARG A 206 15.49 -14.59 6.22
C ARG A 206 16.83 -15.12 5.78
N ASN A 207 16.81 -16.27 5.12
CA ASN A 207 18.00 -16.88 4.50
C ASN A 207 18.21 -16.39 3.04
N SER A 208 17.56 -15.30 2.64
CA SER A 208 17.64 -14.73 1.29
C SER A 208 18.55 -13.50 1.29
N SER A 209 19.43 -13.38 0.30
CA SER A 209 20.22 -12.17 0.04
C SER A 209 19.38 -11.02 -0.55
N ARG A 210 18.18 -11.31 -1.04
CA ARG A 210 17.27 -10.31 -1.61
C ARG A 210 16.59 -9.52 -0.51
N ARG A 211 16.57 -8.20 -0.70
CA ARG A 211 15.98 -7.28 0.30
C ARG A 211 14.48 -7.18 0.10
N LEU A 212 13.75 -7.22 1.20
CA LEU A 212 12.32 -6.93 1.22
C LEU A 212 12.08 -5.45 0.87
N GLN A 213 11.04 -5.25 0.09
CA GLN A 213 10.52 -3.93 -0.26
C GLN A 213 9.26 -3.61 0.54
N ASN A 214 8.32 -4.54 0.59
CA ASN A 214 7.04 -4.41 1.28
C ASN A 214 6.53 -5.80 1.70
N MET A 215 5.67 -5.83 2.71
CA MET A 215 4.95 -7.03 3.17
C MET A 215 3.56 -6.64 3.67
N GLY A 216 2.61 -7.58 3.60
CA GLY A 216 1.28 -7.37 4.15
C GLY A 216 0.47 -8.65 4.25
N PHE A 217 -0.82 -8.47 4.51
CA PHE A 217 -1.77 -9.53 4.75
C PHE A 217 -2.72 -9.70 3.56
N GLY A 218 -2.93 -10.93 3.12
CA GLY A 218 -3.92 -11.29 2.14
C GLY A 218 -5.30 -11.52 2.76
N LYS A 219 -6.36 -11.34 1.99
CA LYS A 219 -7.74 -11.68 2.42
C LYS A 219 -7.94 -13.19 2.58
N ASP A 220 -7.11 -13.98 1.94
CA ASP A 220 -7.08 -15.45 2.00
C ASP A 220 -6.32 -16.02 3.20
N GLY A 221 -5.85 -15.15 4.11
CA GLY A 221 -5.11 -15.52 5.32
C GLY A 221 -3.59 -15.61 5.14
N ARG A 222 -3.09 -15.56 3.89
CA ARG A 222 -1.66 -15.55 3.61
C ARG A 222 -1.00 -14.22 3.98
N LEU A 223 0.29 -14.30 4.29
CA LEU A 223 1.18 -13.15 4.17
C LEU A 223 1.72 -13.09 2.73
N TRP A 224 1.97 -11.89 2.27
CA TRP A 224 2.70 -11.65 1.02
C TRP A 224 3.93 -10.81 1.28
N MET A 225 4.98 -11.03 0.49
CA MET A 225 6.18 -10.19 0.50
C MET A 225 6.61 -9.82 -0.91
N LEU A 226 7.05 -8.58 -1.06
CA LEU A 226 7.66 -8.04 -2.28
C LEU A 226 9.15 -7.86 -2.04
N GLU A 227 9.96 -8.37 -2.95
CA GLU A 227 11.41 -8.27 -2.90
C GLU A 227 11.94 -7.28 -3.95
N ARG A 228 13.09 -6.69 -3.67
CA ARG A 228 13.81 -5.92 -4.69
C ARG A 228 14.14 -6.82 -5.89
N GLY A 229 13.91 -6.28 -7.09
CA GLY A 229 14.05 -7.03 -8.34
C GLY A 229 12.76 -7.67 -8.83
N GLY A 230 11.61 -7.32 -8.20
CA GLY A 230 10.28 -7.67 -8.72
C GLY A 230 9.84 -9.10 -8.43
N GLN A 231 10.31 -9.68 -7.33
CA GLN A 231 9.84 -10.99 -6.88
C GLN A 231 8.76 -10.88 -5.81
N ILE A 232 7.87 -11.86 -5.83
CA ILE A 232 6.78 -12.05 -4.86
C ILE A 232 6.92 -13.42 -4.23
N GLN A 233 6.57 -13.52 -2.95
CA GLN A 233 6.29 -14.78 -2.27
C GLN A 233 4.99 -14.65 -1.50
N PHE A 234 4.27 -15.75 -1.37
CA PHE A 234 3.12 -15.92 -0.50
C PHE A 234 3.43 -16.98 0.54
N SER A 235 3.00 -16.76 1.78
CA SER A 235 3.04 -17.82 2.80
C SER A 235 1.94 -18.85 2.57
N ASP A 236 2.04 -19.98 3.25
CA ASP A 236 0.92 -20.89 3.39
C ASP A 236 -0.20 -20.22 4.23
N PRO A 237 -1.48 -20.36 3.86
CA PRO A 237 -2.59 -19.75 4.59
C PRO A 237 -2.84 -20.34 5.98
N GLN A 238 -2.42 -21.60 6.21
CA GLN A 238 -2.59 -22.30 7.48
C GLN A 238 -1.34 -22.24 8.35
N ASN A 239 -0.16 -22.09 7.72
CA ASN A 239 1.13 -21.96 8.40
C ASN A 239 1.94 -20.81 7.81
N ARG A 240 1.79 -19.61 8.36
CA ARG A 240 2.45 -18.39 7.88
C ARG A 240 3.97 -18.39 7.97
N ASP A 241 4.57 -19.36 8.64
CA ASP A 241 6.02 -19.55 8.71
C ASP A 241 6.56 -20.28 7.48
N GLU A 242 5.69 -20.97 6.72
CA GLU A 242 6.03 -21.62 5.48
C GLU A 242 5.79 -20.71 4.28
N TRP A 243 6.83 -20.51 3.48
CA TRP A 243 6.81 -19.64 2.31
C TRP A 243 6.94 -20.46 1.02
N GLY A 244 6.07 -20.15 0.06
CA GLY A 244 6.20 -20.71 -1.29
C GLY A 244 7.45 -20.21 -2.01
N GLU A 245 7.76 -20.80 -3.18
CA GLU A 245 8.89 -20.38 -4.00
C GLU A 245 8.74 -18.94 -4.51
N PRO A 246 9.81 -18.12 -4.48
CA PRO A 246 9.76 -16.77 -5.01
C PRO A 246 9.63 -16.80 -6.54
N PHE A 247 8.75 -15.97 -7.06
CA PHE A 247 8.54 -15.85 -8.50
C PHE A 247 8.44 -14.38 -8.94
N SER A 248 8.71 -14.10 -10.21
CA SER A 248 8.54 -12.81 -10.83
C SER A 248 7.33 -12.83 -11.76
N PRO A 249 6.26 -12.07 -11.47
CA PRO A 249 5.07 -12.04 -12.30
C PRO A 249 5.34 -11.45 -13.69
N ASP A 250 6.24 -10.48 -13.79
CA ASP A 250 6.75 -9.96 -15.05
C ASP A 250 8.28 -10.04 -15.07
N ARG A 251 8.83 -10.96 -15.88
CA ARG A 251 10.28 -11.15 -16.00
C ARG A 251 11.01 -9.95 -16.63
N LYS A 252 10.28 -9.05 -17.30
CA LYS A 252 10.83 -7.84 -17.93
C LYS A 252 10.74 -6.62 -17.02
N ALA A 253 10.03 -6.70 -15.91
CA ALA A 253 9.92 -5.60 -14.97
C ALA A 253 11.25 -5.44 -14.22
N SER A 254 12.11 -4.56 -14.72
CA SER A 254 13.29 -4.06 -13.99
C SER A 254 12.91 -3.09 -12.87
N TRP A 255 11.65 -2.71 -12.78
CA TRP A 255 11.09 -1.74 -11.84
C TRP A 255 10.71 -2.42 -10.53
N GLY A 256 10.95 -1.74 -9.42
CA GLY A 256 10.55 -2.25 -8.11
C GLY A 256 9.04 -2.36 -7.98
N LEU A 257 8.55 -3.49 -7.47
CA LEU A 257 7.18 -3.63 -6.99
C LEU A 257 7.07 -2.91 -5.66
N LEU A 258 6.01 -2.13 -5.47
CA LEU A 258 5.87 -1.21 -4.33
C LEU A 258 4.74 -1.61 -3.39
N ASP A 259 3.61 -2.04 -3.92
CA ASP A 259 2.45 -2.41 -3.12
C ASP A 259 1.63 -3.52 -3.75
N LEU A 260 0.97 -4.33 -2.90
CA LEU A 260 0.09 -5.41 -3.28
C LEU A 260 -1.17 -5.37 -2.42
N VAL A 261 -2.34 -5.47 -3.05
CA VAL A 261 -3.62 -5.48 -2.36
C VAL A 261 -4.57 -6.53 -2.94
N TYR A 262 -5.34 -7.14 -2.07
CA TYR A 262 -6.44 -8.02 -2.43
C TYR A 262 -7.74 -7.23 -2.57
N ARG A 263 -8.33 -7.19 -3.79
CA ARG A 263 -9.70 -6.69 -3.98
C ARG A 263 -10.71 -7.74 -3.51
N THR A 264 -10.51 -8.98 -3.92
CA THR A 264 -11.23 -10.17 -3.43
C THR A 264 -10.23 -11.25 -3.03
N ASN A 265 -10.65 -12.44 -2.65
CA ASN A 265 -9.73 -13.56 -2.37
C ASN A 265 -8.95 -13.98 -3.62
N ASP A 266 -9.54 -13.87 -4.80
CA ASP A 266 -8.94 -14.30 -6.07
C ASP A 266 -8.35 -13.14 -6.87
N GLU A 267 -8.85 -11.92 -6.68
CA GLU A 267 -8.37 -10.74 -7.41
C GLU A 267 -7.37 -9.95 -6.59
N ILE A 268 -6.14 -9.90 -7.11
CA ILE A 268 -5.00 -9.24 -6.47
C ILE A 268 -4.42 -8.23 -7.45
N TRP A 269 -4.19 -7.01 -6.97
CA TRP A 269 -3.53 -5.93 -7.71
C TRP A 269 -2.15 -5.66 -7.15
N LEU A 270 -1.21 -5.37 -8.05
CA LEU A 270 0.20 -5.18 -7.74
C LEU A 270 0.72 -3.94 -8.47
N ALA A 271 1.15 -2.96 -7.71
CA ALA A 271 1.64 -1.68 -8.19
C ALA A 271 3.16 -1.57 -8.11
N GLY A 272 3.74 -0.79 -9.01
CA GLY A 272 5.18 -0.57 -9.05
C GLY A 272 5.61 0.76 -9.65
N GLY A 273 6.91 0.88 -9.90
CA GLY A 273 7.50 2.05 -10.53
C GLY A 273 7.17 2.15 -12.01
N GLY A 274 7.15 3.39 -12.55
CA GLY A 274 7.03 3.65 -13.99
C GLY A 274 5.71 3.20 -14.61
N GLY A 275 4.57 3.35 -13.92
CA GLY A 275 3.26 2.96 -14.44
C GLY A 275 2.98 1.46 -14.43
N ASN A 276 3.82 0.65 -13.77
CA ASN A 276 3.58 -0.79 -13.72
C ASN A 276 2.39 -1.13 -12.82
N LEU A 277 1.39 -1.76 -13.43
CA LEU A 277 0.21 -2.29 -12.75
C LEU A 277 -0.08 -3.69 -13.28
N LEU A 278 -0.16 -4.64 -12.38
CA LEU A 278 -0.40 -6.04 -12.65
C LEU A 278 -1.64 -6.51 -11.89
N CYS A 279 -2.35 -7.48 -12.43
CA CYS A 279 -3.50 -8.09 -11.79
C CYS A 279 -3.45 -9.61 -11.92
N SER A 280 -3.90 -10.29 -10.88
CA SER A 280 -4.22 -11.71 -10.87
C SER A 280 -5.69 -11.89 -10.59
N PHE A 281 -6.35 -12.84 -11.26
CA PHE A 281 -7.75 -13.20 -11.05
C PHE A 281 -7.93 -14.63 -10.51
N ASP A 282 -6.84 -15.26 -10.09
CA ASP A 282 -6.77 -16.65 -9.65
C ASP A 282 -5.98 -16.85 -8.35
N GLY A 283 -5.99 -15.82 -7.48
CA GLY A 283 -5.30 -15.85 -6.19
C GLY A 283 -3.78 -15.77 -6.29
N GLY A 284 -3.26 -15.14 -7.34
CA GLY A 284 -1.82 -14.90 -7.53
C GLY A 284 -1.09 -16.03 -8.29
N LYS A 285 -1.81 -16.97 -8.90
CA LYS A 285 -1.20 -18.07 -9.67
C LYS A 285 -0.74 -17.59 -11.04
N THR A 286 -1.58 -16.82 -11.73
CA THR A 286 -1.23 -16.18 -13.02
C THR A 286 -1.43 -14.67 -12.94
N TRP A 287 -0.69 -13.92 -13.75
CA TRP A 287 -0.68 -12.47 -13.73
C TRP A 287 -0.88 -11.90 -15.13
N GLN A 288 -1.57 -10.78 -15.19
CA GLN A 288 -1.80 -9.99 -16.39
C GLN A 288 -1.34 -8.56 -16.14
N LYS A 289 -0.92 -7.85 -17.19
CA LYS A 289 -0.46 -6.47 -17.10
C LYS A 289 -1.54 -5.52 -17.62
N ASP A 290 -1.84 -4.49 -16.85
CA ASP A 290 -2.65 -3.39 -17.33
C ASP A 290 -1.75 -2.44 -18.15
N ARG A 291 -1.90 -2.48 -19.47
CA ARG A 291 -1.07 -1.71 -20.38
C ARG A 291 -1.64 -0.31 -20.67
N GLU A 292 -2.91 -0.08 -20.36
CA GLU A 292 -3.54 1.22 -20.58
C GLU A 292 -3.03 2.27 -19.59
N VAL A 293 -2.50 1.83 -18.45
CA VAL A 293 -1.87 2.73 -17.46
C VAL A 293 -0.33 2.83 -17.59
N GLU A 294 0.29 2.09 -18.54
CA GLU A 294 1.75 2.19 -18.77
C GLU A 294 2.21 3.60 -19.18
N ASP A 295 1.33 4.36 -19.84
CA ASP A 295 1.61 5.73 -20.26
C ASP A 295 1.49 6.75 -19.12
N VAL A 296 1.11 6.34 -17.91
CA VAL A 296 1.15 7.18 -16.71
C VAL A 296 2.58 7.19 -16.16
N PRO A 297 3.39 8.25 -16.37
CA PRO A 297 4.82 8.24 -16.05
C PRO A 297 5.07 8.47 -14.56
N ALA A 298 4.47 7.65 -13.70
CA ALA A 298 4.53 7.81 -12.26
C ALA A 298 4.79 6.49 -11.54
N ASN A 299 5.37 6.58 -10.35
CA ASN A 299 5.43 5.45 -9.45
C ASN A 299 4.09 5.35 -8.70
N PHE A 300 3.47 4.18 -8.72
CA PHE A 300 2.28 3.86 -7.95
C PHE A 300 2.72 3.35 -6.58
N TYR A 301 2.51 4.17 -5.54
CA TYR A 301 3.04 3.89 -4.20
C TYR A 301 2.14 2.99 -3.38
N LYS A 302 0.83 3.13 -3.53
CA LYS A 302 -0.16 2.44 -2.71
C LYS A 302 -1.44 2.19 -3.50
N ILE A 303 -2.03 1.01 -3.30
CA ILE A 303 -3.37 0.65 -3.75
C ILE A 303 -4.25 0.53 -2.51
N VAL A 304 -5.43 1.12 -2.54
CA VAL A 304 -6.39 1.02 -1.43
C VAL A 304 -7.76 0.65 -1.98
N PHE A 305 -8.35 -0.40 -1.44
CA PHE A 305 -9.76 -0.73 -1.66
C PHE A 305 -10.52 -0.54 -0.36
N MET A 306 -11.45 0.41 -0.32
CA MET A 306 -12.39 0.63 0.79
C MET A 306 -13.50 -0.43 0.76
N THR A 307 -14.00 -0.70 -0.44
CA THR A 307 -14.91 -1.81 -0.76
C THR A 307 -14.42 -2.46 -2.05
N PRO A 308 -14.91 -3.64 -2.43
CA PRO A 308 -14.55 -4.25 -3.72
C PRO A 308 -14.88 -3.36 -4.94
N GLU A 309 -15.84 -2.44 -4.82
CA GLU A 309 -16.29 -1.54 -5.89
C GLU A 309 -15.58 -0.17 -5.84
N LYS A 310 -14.90 0.15 -4.72
CA LYS A 310 -14.30 1.46 -4.50
C LYS A 310 -12.84 1.35 -4.12
N GLY A 311 -11.99 1.70 -5.06
CA GLY A 311 -10.53 1.65 -4.87
C GLY A 311 -9.82 2.84 -5.52
N PHE A 312 -8.60 3.06 -5.05
CA PHE A 312 -7.71 4.10 -5.55
C PHE A 312 -6.27 3.60 -5.63
N ILE A 313 -5.55 4.08 -6.64
CA ILE A 313 -4.10 3.99 -6.70
C ILE A 313 -3.56 5.40 -6.56
N ILE A 314 -2.65 5.59 -5.61
CA ILE A 314 -1.99 6.86 -5.37
C ILE A 314 -0.50 6.74 -5.62
N GLY A 315 0.09 7.84 -6.10
CA GLY A 315 1.48 7.79 -6.53
C GLY A 315 2.21 9.12 -6.51
N ALA A 316 3.33 9.12 -7.23
CA ALA A 316 4.18 10.29 -7.39
C ALA A 316 3.48 11.39 -8.20
N THR A 317 3.94 12.63 -8.02
CA THR A 317 3.57 13.78 -8.86
C THR A 317 2.07 14.02 -9.02
N GLY A 318 1.29 13.84 -7.94
CA GLY A 318 -0.16 14.02 -7.93
C GLY A 318 -0.93 12.95 -8.70
N THR A 319 -0.36 11.77 -8.88
CA THR A 319 -1.02 10.68 -9.61
C THR A 319 -2.08 10.03 -8.74
N LEU A 320 -3.31 10.04 -9.25
CA LEU A 320 -4.47 9.34 -8.70
C LEU A 320 -5.19 8.57 -9.80
N LEU A 321 -5.40 7.27 -9.57
CA LEU A 321 -6.30 6.46 -10.37
C LEU A 321 -7.46 6.02 -9.49
N LYS A 322 -8.68 6.05 -10.04
CA LYS A 322 -9.91 5.60 -9.39
C LYS A 322 -10.41 4.32 -10.07
N TYR A 323 -10.77 3.34 -9.27
CA TYR A 323 -11.40 2.10 -9.74
C TYR A 323 -12.83 2.38 -10.20
N GLN A 324 -13.17 1.94 -11.42
CA GLN A 324 -14.50 2.13 -12.05
C GLN A 324 -15.36 0.87 -12.04
N GLY A 325 -14.87 -0.21 -11.44
CA GLY A 325 -15.50 -1.53 -11.49
C GLY A 325 -14.94 -2.40 -12.61
N SER A 326 -15.13 -3.70 -12.50
CA SER A 326 -14.89 -4.65 -13.59
C SER A 326 -15.99 -4.48 -14.65
N ALA A 327 -15.62 -4.49 -15.94
CA ALA A 327 -16.63 -4.71 -16.96
C ALA A 327 -17.32 -6.05 -16.65
N GLN A 328 -18.62 -6.07 -16.46
CA GLN A 328 -19.34 -7.32 -16.53
C GLN A 328 -19.14 -7.84 -17.96
N PRO A 329 -18.69 -9.08 -18.16
CA PRO A 329 -18.77 -9.67 -19.48
C PRO A 329 -20.24 -9.61 -19.91
N ALA A 330 -20.50 -8.98 -21.06
CA ALA A 330 -21.80 -8.89 -21.69
C ALA A 330 -22.30 -10.29 -22.05
#